data_188434be98ebe199fa3d66ddd7f70c92
#
_entry.id   188434be98ebe199fa3d66ddd7f70c92
#
_cell.length_a   1.000
_cell.length_b   1.000
_cell.length_c   1.000
_cell.angle_alpha   90.00
_cell.angle_beta   90.00
_cell.angle_gamma   90.00
#
_symmetry.space_group_name_H-M   'P 1'
#
loop_
_entity.id
_entity.type
_entity.pdbx_description
1 polymer ?
#
loop_
_entity_poly.entity_id
_entity_poly.type
_entity_poly.pdbx_seq_one_letter_code
_entity_poly.pdbx_strand_id
1 'polypeptide(L)'
;MRPPPPGPEHVLLGVLAEGHSRAAQLLWAHGVELEAARAALGRLVDRGMVPAPQPSDADLLGTLGINLDAVRHTTEQAFGARAVGEATWRVTRRRGWRGRRVVWTPLCGPPFLAKRALQLAAERAHAFGHVQVGPEHVLLGVLEDARSPVDHTRGSRRHRRIIAHVGLPDGYCGAAGPLLAALAVRLDGLREAVAAELGDVRP
;
A
#
# COMPACT_ATOMS: atom_id res chain seq x y z
N MET A 1 -7.75 16.11 5.11
CA MET A 1 -8.11 14.70 4.82
C MET A 1 -6.84 13.89 4.68
N ARG A 2 -6.65 12.88 5.52
CA ARG A 2 -5.50 11.97 5.38
C ARG A 2 -5.76 11.08 4.16
N PRO A 3 -4.81 10.98 3.19
CA PRO A 3 -5.01 10.08 2.07
C PRO A 3 -5.26 8.66 2.58
N PRO A 4 -6.08 7.87 1.88
CA PRO A 4 -6.29 6.48 2.26
C PRO A 4 -4.93 5.78 2.33
N PRO A 5 -4.80 4.81 3.24
CA PRO A 5 -3.57 4.05 3.33
C PRO A 5 -3.27 3.40 1.98
N PRO A 6 -2.01 3.47 1.52
CA PRO A 6 -1.65 2.88 0.25
C PRO A 6 -1.89 1.37 0.27
N GLY A 7 -2.77 0.92 -0.62
CA GLY A 7 -3.02 -0.48 -0.90
C GLY A 7 -2.29 -0.95 -2.17
N PRO A 8 -2.51 -2.19 -2.60
CA PRO A 8 -1.92 -2.74 -3.82
C PRO A 8 -2.33 -1.96 -5.09
N GLU A 9 -3.52 -1.33 -5.10
CA GLU A 9 -3.96 -0.42 -6.17
C GLU A 9 -3.03 0.79 -6.33
N HIS A 10 -2.52 1.34 -5.24
CA HIS A 10 -1.57 2.45 -5.28
C HIS A 10 -0.19 2.00 -5.77
N VAL A 11 0.20 0.76 -5.45
CA VAL A 11 1.43 0.14 -5.98
C VAL A 11 1.29 -0.05 -7.49
N LEU A 12 0.13 -0.53 -7.98
CA LEU A 12 -0.16 -0.66 -9.40
C LEU A 12 -0.09 0.69 -10.13
N LEU A 13 -0.71 1.73 -9.56
CA LEU A 13 -0.62 3.10 -10.10
C LEU A 13 0.82 3.61 -10.10
N GLY A 14 1.64 3.25 -9.10
CA GLY A 14 3.06 3.59 -9.03
C GLY A 14 3.86 2.96 -10.18
N VAL A 15 3.60 1.69 -10.49
CA VAL A 15 4.23 0.99 -11.65
C VAL A 15 3.84 1.67 -12.97
N LEU A 16 2.56 2.05 -13.13
CA LEU A 16 2.10 2.78 -14.31
C LEU A 16 2.73 4.17 -14.43
N ALA A 17 2.87 4.88 -13.31
CA ALA A 17 3.41 6.24 -13.27
C ALA A 17 4.92 6.29 -13.54
N GLU A 18 5.65 5.24 -13.19
CA GLU A 18 7.07 5.11 -13.51
C GLU A 18 7.30 5.07 -15.03
N GLY A 19 6.46 4.34 -15.75
CA GLY A 19 6.29 4.44 -17.20
C GLY A 19 7.41 3.85 -18.08
N HIS A 20 8.54 3.45 -17.54
CA HIS A 20 9.70 3.00 -18.32
C HIS A 20 9.97 1.50 -18.20
N SER A 21 9.44 0.86 -17.15
CA SER A 21 9.64 -0.56 -16.88
C SER A 21 8.88 -1.46 -17.85
N ARG A 22 9.34 -2.68 -17.99
CA ARG A 22 8.62 -3.74 -18.70
C ARG A 22 7.24 -3.97 -18.09
N ALA A 23 7.12 -3.87 -16.76
CA ALA A 23 5.85 -3.96 -16.06
C ALA A 23 4.84 -2.90 -16.53
N ALA A 24 5.28 -1.64 -16.69
CA ALA A 24 4.43 -0.58 -17.22
C ALA A 24 4.03 -0.85 -18.68
N GLN A 25 4.97 -1.30 -19.51
CA GLN A 25 4.72 -1.66 -20.91
C GLN A 25 3.70 -2.80 -21.04
N LEU A 26 3.80 -3.84 -20.19
CA LEU A 26 2.83 -4.93 -20.14
C LEU A 26 1.43 -4.44 -19.74
N LEU A 27 1.33 -3.54 -18.76
CA LEU A 27 0.07 -2.94 -18.38
C LEU A 27 -0.55 -2.16 -19.55
N TRP A 28 0.23 -1.35 -20.26
CA TRP A 28 -0.23 -0.61 -21.45
C TRP A 28 -0.66 -1.55 -22.58
N ALA A 29 0.09 -2.61 -22.85
CA ALA A 29 -0.27 -3.61 -23.85
C ALA A 29 -1.61 -4.31 -23.53
N HIS A 30 -1.99 -4.36 -22.26
CA HIS A 30 -3.30 -4.86 -21.80
C HIS A 30 -4.35 -3.75 -21.63
N GLY A 31 -4.09 -2.55 -22.13
CA GLY A 31 -5.04 -1.44 -22.12
C GLY A 31 -5.17 -0.71 -20.78
N VAL A 32 -4.20 -0.89 -19.86
CA VAL A 32 -4.20 -0.19 -18.57
C VAL A 32 -3.43 1.12 -18.69
N GLU A 33 -4.15 2.23 -18.82
CA GLU A 33 -3.57 3.57 -18.81
C GLU A 33 -3.70 4.22 -17.43
N LEU A 34 -2.73 5.05 -17.06
CA LEU A 34 -2.66 5.67 -15.73
C LEU A 34 -3.90 6.50 -15.40
N GLU A 35 -4.34 7.35 -16.33
CA GLU A 35 -5.50 8.23 -16.09
C GLU A 35 -6.80 7.44 -16.03
N ALA A 36 -6.96 6.43 -16.89
CA ALA A 36 -8.10 5.53 -16.85
C ALA A 36 -8.13 4.73 -15.52
N ALA A 37 -6.97 4.28 -15.05
CA ALA A 37 -6.83 3.58 -13.78
C ALA A 37 -7.15 4.49 -12.58
N ARG A 38 -6.70 5.74 -12.58
CA ARG A 38 -7.04 6.74 -11.55
C ARG A 38 -8.55 7.01 -11.51
N ALA A 39 -9.16 7.24 -12.67
CA ALA A 39 -10.60 7.47 -12.76
C ALA A 39 -11.40 6.24 -12.32
N ALA A 40 -10.97 5.03 -12.68
CA ALA A 40 -11.61 3.79 -12.24
C ALA A 40 -11.48 3.60 -10.71
N LEU A 41 -10.31 3.89 -10.13
CA LEU A 41 -10.12 3.83 -8.67
C LEU A 41 -11.03 4.83 -7.95
N GLY A 42 -11.17 6.07 -8.45
CA GLY A 42 -12.11 7.05 -7.92
C GLY A 42 -13.54 6.50 -7.86
N ARG A 43 -14.01 5.90 -8.95
CA ARG A 43 -15.35 5.27 -9.00
C ARG A 43 -15.52 4.10 -8.02
N LEU A 44 -14.45 3.34 -7.74
CA LEU A 44 -14.49 2.26 -6.75
C LEU A 44 -14.57 2.79 -5.32
N VAL A 45 -13.89 3.91 -5.04
CA VAL A 45 -13.98 4.62 -3.75
C VAL A 45 -15.40 5.17 -3.55
N ASP A 46 -15.96 5.84 -4.55
CA ASP A 46 -17.31 6.41 -4.50
C ASP A 46 -18.39 5.33 -4.29
N ARG A 47 -18.17 4.12 -4.79
CA ARG A 47 -19.05 2.96 -4.57
C ARG A 47 -18.83 2.24 -3.24
N GLY A 48 -17.88 2.69 -2.42
CA GLY A 48 -17.54 2.05 -1.16
C GLY A 48 -16.86 0.68 -1.29
N MET A 49 -16.36 0.34 -2.48
CA MET A 49 -15.66 -0.93 -2.72
C MET A 49 -14.19 -0.87 -2.23
N VAL A 50 -13.69 0.31 -1.98
CA VAL A 50 -12.39 0.58 -1.36
C VAL A 50 -12.67 1.24 -0.02
N PRO A 51 -11.99 0.86 1.06
CA PRO A 51 -12.15 1.54 2.34
C PRO A 51 -11.98 3.04 2.17
N ALA A 52 -12.96 3.80 2.60
CA ALA A 52 -12.90 5.25 2.55
C ALA A 52 -11.68 5.78 3.34
N PRO A 53 -11.11 6.92 2.92
CA PRO A 53 -10.08 7.57 3.72
C PRO A 53 -10.59 7.78 5.13
N GLN A 54 -9.89 7.22 6.11
CA GLN A 54 -10.22 7.53 7.50
C GLN A 54 -9.89 9.00 7.78
N PRO A 55 -10.72 9.70 8.58
CA PRO A 55 -10.39 11.04 8.99
C PRO A 55 -9.00 11.04 9.66
N SER A 56 -8.16 11.98 9.29
CA SER A 56 -6.86 12.14 9.95
C SER A 56 -7.06 12.57 11.40
N ASP A 57 -6.05 12.37 12.25
CA ASP A 57 -6.07 12.91 13.62
C ASP A 57 -6.31 14.43 13.61
N ALA A 58 -5.81 15.14 12.58
CA ALA A 58 -6.06 16.55 12.38
C ALA A 58 -7.54 16.85 12.09
N ASP A 59 -8.20 16.04 11.23
CA ASP A 59 -9.62 16.21 10.95
C ASP A 59 -10.47 15.92 12.19
N LEU A 60 -10.13 14.86 12.95
CA LEU A 60 -10.81 14.51 14.20
C LEU A 60 -10.62 15.60 15.25
N LEU A 61 -9.43 16.15 15.42
CA LEU A 61 -9.16 17.27 16.32
C LEU A 61 -9.86 18.55 15.84
N GLY A 62 -9.93 18.75 14.53
CA GLY A 62 -10.67 19.85 13.91
C GLY A 62 -12.16 19.83 14.27
N THR A 63 -12.79 18.65 14.37
CA THR A 63 -14.20 18.53 14.85
C THR A 63 -14.37 18.96 16.30
N LEU A 64 -13.31 18.90 17.10
CA LEU A 64 -13.27 19.38 18.49
C LEU A 64 -12.84 20.85 18.60
N GLY A 65 -12.70 21.56 17.47
CA GLY A 65 -12.23 22.94 17.42
C GLY A 65 -10.72 23.11 17.60
N ILE A 66 -9.94 22.04 17.56
CA ILE A 66 -8.49 22.07 17.73
C ILE A 66 -7.82 22.10 16.34
N ASN A 67 -7.21 23.24 16.01
CA ASN A 67 -6.39 23.37 14.79
C ASN A 67 -4.96 22.88 15.05
N LEU A 68 -4.63 21.71 14.52
CA LEU A 68 -3.33 21.06 14.74
C LEU A 68 -2.17 21.89 14.16
N ASP A 69 -2.39 22.56 13.03
CA ASP A 69 -1.36 23.39 12.39
C ASP A 69 -1.08 24.64 13.23
N ALA A 70 -2.11 25.27 13.82
CA ALA A 70 -1.95 26.38 14.73
C ALA A 70 -1.21 25.96 16.01
N VAL A 71 -1.55 24.81 16.58
CA VAL A 71 -0.85 24.23 17.75
C VAL A 71 0.63 23.97 17.40
N ARG A 72 0.89 23.35 16.26
CA ARG A 72 2.25 23.09 15.80
C ARG A 72 3.04 24.37 15.61
N HIS A 73 2.47 25.36 14.94
CA HIS A 73 3.11 26.64 14.69
C HIS A 73 3.45 27.37 16.02
N THR A 74 2.51 27.43 16.96
CA THR A 74 2.73 28.01 18.28
C THR A 74 3.83 27.28 19.05
N THR A 75 3.84 25.94 18.96
CA THR A 75 4.86 25.13 19.61
C THR A 75 6.24 25.32 18.98
N GLU A 76 6.31 25.44 17.66
CA GLU A 76 7.55 25.72 16.93
C GLU A 76 8.07 27.15 17.25
N GLN A 77 7.19 28.13 17.42
CA GLN A 77 7.56 29.47 17.87
C GLN A 77 8.10 29.48 19.30
N ALA A 78 7.48 28.71 20.21
CA ALA A 78 7.89 28.68 21.61
C ALA A 78 9.19 27.91 21.87
N PHE A 79 9.41 26.80 21.16
CA PHE A 79 10.48 25.85 21.43
C PHE A 79 11.50 25.69 20.28
N GLY A 80 11.21 26.27 19.13
CA GLY A 80 11.99 26.12 17.90
C GLY A 80 11.64 24.83 17.14
N ALA A 81 11.64 24.90 15.81
CA ALA A 81 11.27 23.79 14.91
C ALA A 81 12.14 22.55 15.13
N ARG A 82 13.43 22.73 15.46
CA ARG A 82 14.35 21.62 15.74
C ARG A 82 13.95 20.85 17.00
N ALA A 83 13.61 21.55 18.09
CA ALA A 83 13.21 20.90 19.35
C ALA A 83 11.89 20.14 19.19
N VAL A 84 10.93 20.70 18.46
CA VAL A 84 9.66 20.05 18.14
C VAL A 84 9.90 18.81 17.26
N GLY A 85 10.77 18.92 16.25
CA GLY A 85 11.17 17.78 15.41
C GLY A 85 11.82 16.66 16.22
N GLU A 86 12.76 16.99 17.12
CA GLU A 86 13.40 16.00 17.99
C GLU A 86 12.42 15.35 18.98
N ALA A 87 11.50 16.11 19.55
CA ALA A 87 10.47 15.59 20.44
C ALA A 87 9.53 14.63 19.69
N THR A 88 9.06 15.03 18.52
CA THR A 88 8.23 14.18 17.65
C THR A 88 8.97 12.88 17.30
N TRP A 89 10.25 12.99 16.94
CA TRP A 89 11.08 11.85 16.63
C TRP A 89 11.29 10.90 17.85
N ARG A 90 11.42 11.43 19.07
CA ARG A 90 11.52 10.65 20.31
C ARG A 90 10.23 9.93 20.63
N VAL A 91 9.08 10.56 20.43
CA VAL A 91 7.76 9.96 20.68
C VAL A 91 7.46 8.85 19.67
N THR A 92 7.83 9.04 18.40
CA THR A 92 7.67 8.02 17.37
C THR A 92 8.65 6.85 17.52
N ARG A 93 9.77 7.03 18.25
CA ARG A 93 10.71 5.97 18.61
C ARG A 93 10.36 5.35 19.97
N ARG A 94 9.30 4.58 20.06
CA ARG A 94 9.07 3.77 21.26
C ARG A 94 10.15 2.68 21.37
N ARG A 95 10.86 2.65 22.51
CA ARG A 95 11.68 1.52 22.92
C ARG A 95 10.78 0.31 23.15
N GLY A 96 10.94 -0.75 22.36
CA GLY A 96 10.33 -2.04 22.69
C GLY A 96 10.87 -2.55 24.05
N TRP A 97 10.05 -3.25 24.79
CA TRP A 97 10.32 -3.76 26.16
C TRP A 97 11.63 -4.58 26.31
N ARG A 98 12.28 -4.98 25.26
CA ARG A 98 13.56 -5.75 25.33
C ARG A 98 14.73 -5.00 24.69
N GLY A 99 14.77 -3.68 24.74
CA GLY A 99 15.90 -2.89 24.25
C GLY A 99 16.10 -2.88 22.72
N ARG A 100 15.32 -3.64 21.94
CA ARG A 100 15.31 -3.57 20.48
C ARG A 100 14.59 -2.28 20.08
N ARG A 101 15.27 -1.41 19.37
CA ARG A 101 14.67 -0.23 18.73
C ARG A 101 13.58 -0.68 17.77
N VAL A 102 12.34 -0.67 18.22
CA VAL A 102 11.21 -0.74 17.32
C VAL A 102 11.08 0.66 16.76
N VAL A 103 11.60 0.86 15.56
CA VAL A 103 11.23 2.02 14.77
C VAL A 103 9.75 1.83 14.47
N TRP A 104 8.91 2.57 15.18
CA TRP A 104 7.51 2.73 14.83
C TRP A 104 7.49 3.58 13.56
N THR A 105 7.74 2.93 12.44
CA THR A 105 7.39 3.55 11.18
C THR A 105 5.87 3.55 11.10
N PRO A 106 5.26 4.59 10.50
CA PRO A 106 3.83 4.58 10.18
C PRO A 106 3.39 3.41 9.29
N LEU A 107 4.28 2.49 9.01
CA LEU A 107 4.09 1.20 8.34
C LEU A 107 3.35 0.13 9.17
N CYS A 108 2.99 0.38 10.43
CA CYS A 108 2.21 -0.56 11.26
C CYS A 108 0.70 -0.33 11.19
N GLY A 109 0.25 0.50 10.28
CA GLY A 109 -1.15 0.73 9.98
C GLY A 109 -1.45 0.28 8.54
N PRO A 110 -2.27 1.01 7.88
CA PRO A 110 -2.90 0.81 6.60
C PRO A 110 -2.05 0.36 5.39
N PRO A 111 -0.71 0.44 5.34
CA PRO A 111 0.03 -0.17 4.24
C PRO A 111 0.15 -1.70 4.34
N PHE A 112 -0.62 -2.35 5.20
CA PHE A 112 -0.58 -3.81 5.33
C PHE A 112 -0.75 -4.53 3.98
N LEU A 113 -1.72 -4.11 3.18
CA LEU A 113 -1.98 -4.71 1.86
C LEU A 113 -0.87 -4.42 0.86
N ALA A 114 -0.39 -3.17 0.77
CA ALA A 114 0.76 -2.85 -0.07
C ALA A 114 2.01 -3.64 0.35
N LYS A 115 2.26 -3.77 1.67
CA LYS A 115 3.37 -4.56 2.19
C LYS A 115 3.24 -6.04 1.85
N ARG A 116 2.01 -6.59 1.87
CA ARG A 116 1.75 -7.98 1.49
C ARG A 116 2.07 -8.19 0.01
N ALA A 117 1.63 -7.31 -0.88
CA ALA A 117 1.95 -7.36 -2.29
C ALA A 117 3.47 -7.30 -2.54
N LEU A 118 4.19 -6.41 -1.84
CA LEU A 118 5.65 -6.32 -1.92
C LEU A 118 6.36 -7.56 -1.35
N GLN A 119 5.81 -8.19 -0.34
CA GLN A 119 6.34 -9.45 0.19
C GLN A 119 6.17 -10.57 -0.84
N LEU A 120 5.01 -10.68 -1.47
CA LEU A 120 4.78 -11.63 -2.57
C LEU A 120 5.72 -11.36 -3.73
N ALA A 121 5.99 -10.10 -4.07
CA ALA A 121 6.98 -9.73 -5.09
C ALA A 121 8.38 -10.27 -4.76
N ALA A 122 8.83 -10.14 -3.52
CA ALA A 122 10.14 -10.67 -3.08
C ALA A 122 10.17 -12.20 -3.11
N GLU A 123 9.09 -12.87 -2.71
CA GLU A 123 8.95 -14.33 -2.79
C GLU A 123 9.02 -14.82 -4.23
N ARG A 124 8.43 -14.07 -5.18
CA ARG A 124 8.50 -14.38 -6.61
C ARG A 124 9.88 -14.15 -7.19
N ALA A 125 10.53 -13.02 -6.88
CA ALA A 125 11.92 -12.79 -7.30
C ALA A 125 12.81 -13.96 -6.88
N HIS A 126 12.68 -14.40 -5.63
CA HIS A 126 13.43 -15.56 -5.13
C HIS A 126 13.07 -16.86 -5.89
N ALA A 127 11.79 -17.10 -6.17
CA ALA A 127 11.33 -18.28 -6.90
C ALA A 127 11.85 -18.33 -8.35
N PHE A 128 12.05 -17.18 -9.00
CA PHE A 128 12.68 -17.05 -10.31
C PHE A 128 14.22 -17.06 -10.25
N GLY A 129 14.82 -17.12 -9.07
CA GLY A 129 16.27 -17.06 -8.89
C GLY A 129 16.88 -15.66 -9.06
N HIS A 130 16.04 -14.62 -9.06
CA HIS A 130 16.51 -13.24 -9.22
C HIS A 130 17.00 -12.66 -7.89
N VAL A 131 18.16 -11.99 -7.92
CA VAL A 131 18.78 -11.38 -6.75
C VAL A 131 18.09 -10.05 -6.36
N GLN A 132 17.51 -9.37 -7.34
CA GLN A 132 16.87 -8.06 -7.15
C GLN A 132 15.40 -8.12 -7.47
N VAL A 133 14.60 -7.36 -6.70
CA VAL A 133 13.17 -7.20 -6.95
C VAL A 133 12.98 -6.03 -7.90
N GLY A 134 12.60 -6.30 -9.15
CA GLY A 134 12.25 -5.29 -10.16
C GLY A 134 10.75 -4.99 -10.19
N PRO A 135 10.33 -4.00 -11.02
CA PRO A 135 8.92 -3.63 -11.20
C PRO A 135 8.02 -4.79 -11.65
N GLU A 136 8.55 -5.72 -12.44
CA GLU A 136 7.83 -6.91 -12.91
C GLU A 136 7.46 -7.84 -11.74
N HIS A 137 8.38 -8.03 -10.79
CA HIS A 137 8.10 -8.79 -9.58
C HIS A 137 7.05 -8.08 -8.72
N VAL A 138 7.14 -6.73 -8.63
CA VAL A 138 6.17 -5.92 -7.90
C VAL A 138 4.78 -6.05 -8.52
N LEU A 139 4.69 -5.97 -9.85
CA LEU A 139 3.43 -6.18 -10.56
C LEU A 139 2.89 -7.58 -10.31
N LEU A 140 3.71 -8.62 -10.43
CA LEU A 140 3.31 -10.00 -10.16
C LEU A 140 2.82 -10.17 -8.72
N GLY A 141 3.51 -9.56 -7.74
CA GLY A 141 3.08 -9.57 -6.34
C GLY A 141 1.72 -8.91 -6.12
N VAL A 142 1.43 -7.80 -6.79
CA VAL A 142 0.11 -7.14 -6.77
C VAL A 142 -0.97 -8.03 -7.36
N LEU A 143 -0.70 -8.69 -8.48
CA LEU A 143 -1.65 -9.59 -9.15
C LEU A 143 -1.95 -10.84 -8.31
N GLU A 144 -0.95 -11.37 -7.62
CA GLU A 144 -1.15 -12.50 -6.70
C GLU A 144 -1.87 -12.10 -5.42
N ASP A 145 -1.57 -10.91 -4.89
CA ASP A 145 -2.29 -10.35 -3.75
C ASP A 145 -3.79 -10.21 -4.06
N ALA A 146 -4.13 -9.74 -5.27
CA ALA A 146 -5.51 -9.62 -5.73
C ALA A 146 -6.28 -10.95 -5.80
N ARG A 147 -5.58 -12.09 -5.87
CA ARG A 147 -6.17 -13.44 -5.85
C ARG A 147 -6.21 -14.08 -4.47
N SER A 148 -5.53 -13.48 -3.51
CA SER A 148 -5.35 -14.04 -2.18
C SER A 148 -6.19 -13.26 -1.17
N PRO A 149 -7.42 -13.71 -0.86
CA PRO A 149 -8.27 -12.99 0.09
C PRO A 149 -7.64 -12.92 1.47
N VAL A 150 -7.93 -11.84 2.16
CA VAL A 150 -7.57 -11.69 3.57
C VAL A 150 -8.36 -12.71 4.38
N ASP A 151 -7.68 -13.55 5.11
CA ASP A 151 -8.25 -14.58 5.98
C ASP A 151 -7.98 -14.23 7.43
N HIS A 152 -9.03 -13.89 8.18
CA HIS A 152 -8.95 -13.53 9.60
C HIS A 152 -8.58 -14.72 10.49
N THR A 153 -8.71 -15.95 9.99
CA THR A 153 -8.41 -17.18 10.73
C THR A 153 -6.96 -17.61 10.56
N ARG A 154 -6.36 -17.28 9.42
CA ARG A 154 -4.98 -17.65 9.08
C ARG A 154 -3.95 -16.66 9.63
N GLY A 155 -2.78 -17.17 9.89
CA GLY A 155 -1.63 -16.38 10.30
C GLY A 155 -1.43 -16.29 11.82
N SER A 156 -0.36 -15.59 12.21
CA SER A 156 0.00 -15.42 13.61
C SER A 156 -1.03 -14.55 14.36
N ARG A 157 -1.06 -14.65 15.71
CA ARG A 157 -1.89 -13.77 16.56
C ARG A 157 -1.65 -12.28 16.25
N ARG A 158 -0.43 -11.90 15.90
CA ARG A 158 -0.07 -10.53 15.53
C ARG A 158 -0.72 -10.14 14.20
N HIS A 159 -0.68 -11.02 13.20
CA HIS A 159 -1.31 -10.81 11.89
C HIS A 159 -2.81 -10.58 12.02
N ARG A 160 -3.51 -11.45 12.75
CA ARG A 160 -4.96 -11.31 13.01
C ARG A 160 -5.33 -10.01 13.72
N ARG A 161 -4.50 -9.58 14.72
CA ARG A 161 -4.71 -8.28 15.39
C ARG A 161 -4.54 -7.11 14.43
N ILE A 162 -3.59 -7.16 13.50
CA ILE A 162 -3.39 -6.10 12.52
C ILE A 162 -4.59 -6.02 11.58
N ILE A 163 -5.07 -7.14 11.05
CA ILE A 163 -6.24 -7.19 10.16
C ILE A 163 -7.47 -6.64 10.87
N ALA A 164 -7.74 -7.08 12.11
CA ALA A 164 -8.85 -6.59 12.91
C ALA A 164 -8.74 -5.10 13.21
N HIS A 165 -7.52 -4.58 13.48
CA HIS A 165 -7.29 -3.16 13.75
C HIS A 165 -7.49 -2.29 12.50
N VAL A 166 -7.13 -2.80 11.32
CA VAL A 166 -7.32 -2.10 10.04
C VAL A 166 -8.78 -2.13 9.60
N GLY A 167 -9.61 -2.99 10.19
CA GLY A 167 -11.03 -3.09 9.88
C GLY A 167 -11.32 -3.65 8.49
N LEU A 168 -10.42 -4.46 7.95
CA LEU A 168 -10.64 -5.10 6.66
C LEU A 168 -11.68 -6.22 6.80
N PRO A 169 -12.66 -6.30 5.89
CA PRO A 169 -13.61 -7.40 5.88
C PRO A 169 -12.91 -8.72 5.53
N ASP A 170 -13.46 -9.83 6.01
CA ASP A 170 -13.01 -11.17 5.61
C ASP A 170 -13.22 -11.36 4.11
N GLY A 171 -12.26 -12.00 3.45
CA GLY A 171 -12.30 -12.17 2.00
C GLY A 171 -11.85 -10.92 1.19
N TYR A 172 -11.44 -9.83 1.81
CA TYR A 172 -10.98 -8.64 1.10
C TYR A 172 -9.64 -8.90 0.37
N CYS A 173 -9.62 -8.65 -0.94
CA CYS A 173 -8.45 -8.87 -1.81
C CYS A 173 -7.75 -7.56 -2.23
N GLY A 174 -7.98 -6.44 -1.52
CA GLY A 174 -7.52 -5.13 -2.00
C GLY A 174 -8.31 -4.64 -3.22
N ALA A 175 -7.98 -3.45 -3.72
CA ALA A 175 -8.68 -2.86 -4.84
C ALA A 175 -8.01 -3.11 -6.21
N ALA A 176 -6.84 -3.74 -6.27
CA ALA A 176 -6.15 -3.99 -7.54
C ALA A 176 -6.95 -4.92 -8.47
N GLY A 177 -7.55 -5.99 -7.95
CA GLY A 177 -8.40 -6.88 -8.72
C GLY A 177 -9.66 -6.19 -9.28
N PRO A 178 -10.49 -5.57 -8.44
CA PRO A 178 -11.62 -4.75 -8.88
C PRO A 178 -11.24 -3.63 -9.85
N LEU A 179 -10.07 -3.00 -9.66
CA LEU A 179 -9.56 -1.95 -10.55
C LEU A 179 -9.28 -2.51 -11.97
N LEU A 180 -8.56 -3.62 -12.06
CA LEU A 180 -8.29 -4.28 -13.34
C LEU A 180 -9.57 -4.78 -14.01
N ALA A 181 -10.51 -5.32 -13.24
CA ALA A 181 -11.82 -5.72 -13.74
C ALA A 181 -12.63 -4.53 -14.28
N ALA A 182 -12.58 -3.36 -13.61
CA ALA A 182 -13.22 -2.13 -14.09
C ALA A 182 -12.62 -1.59 -15.40
N LEU A 183 -11.38 -1.98 -15.71
CA LEU A 183 -10.68 -1.69 -16.97
C LEU A 183 -10.80 -2.81 -18.00
N ALA A 184 -11.66 -3.79 -17.77
CA ALA A 184 -11.87 -4.97 -18.60
C ALA A 184 -10.61 -5.83 -18.82
N VAL A 185 -9.64 -5.77 -17.88
CA VAL A 185 -8.40 -6.54 -17.94
C VAL A 185 -8.56 -7.87 -17.21
N ARG A 186 -8.22 -8.95 -17.88
CA ARG A 186 -8.21 -10.29 -17.29
C ARG A 186 -6.96 -10.50 -16.45
N LEU A 187 -7.16 -10.63 -15.15
CA LEU A 187 -6.08 -10.78 -14.17
C LEU A 187 -5.17 -11.98 -14.47
N ASP A 188 -5.74 -13.11 -14.89
CA ASP A 188 -4.96 -14.32 -15.21
C ASP A 188 -4.07 -14.12 -16.44
N GLY A 189 -4.60 -13.52 -17.52
CA GLY A 189 -3.82 -13.25 -18.72
C GLY A 189 -2.66 -12.30 -18.49
N LEU A 190 -2.90 -11.22 -17.71
CA LEU A 190 -1.84 -10.28 -17.35
C LEU A 190 -0.77 -10.97 -16.46
N ARG A 191 -1.18 -11.80 -15.50
CA ARG A 191 -0.27 -12.55 -14.64
C ARG A 191 0.62 -13.50 -15.43
N GLU A 192 0.03 -14.23 -16.39
CA GLU A 192 0.78 -15.14 -17.28
C GLU A 192 1.79 -14.38 -18.13
N ALA A 193 1.41 -13.23 -18.68
CA ALA A 193 2.30 -12.39 -19.46
C ALA A 193 3.49 -11.87 -18.62
N VAL A 194 3.24 -11.42 -17.38
CA VAL A 194 4.31 -10.98 -16.47
C VAL A 194 5.22 -12.15 -16.06
N ALA A 195 4.65 -13.32 -15.79
CA ALA A 195 5.43 -14.51 -15.44
C ALA A 195 6.29 -15.01 -16.59
N ALA A 196 5.80 -14.94 -17.84
CA ALA A 196 6.57 -15.28 -19.03
C ALA A 196 7.76 -14.33 -19.22
N GLU A 197 7.54 -13.02 -19.05
CA GLU A 197 8.61 -12.02 -19.14
C GLU A 197 9.72 -12.28 -18.09
N LEU A 198 9.34 -12.63 -16.86
CA LEU A 198 10.29 -12.96 -15.79
C LEU A 198 11.04 -14.27 -16.05
N GLY A 199 10.39 -15.25 -16.70
CA GLY A 199 11.02 -16.53 -17.05
C GLY A 199 11.99 -16.41 -18.23
N ASP A 200 11.85 -15.40 -19.08
CA ASP A 200 12.72 -15.15 -20.25
C ASP A 200 13.99 -14.37 -19.86
N VAL A 201 13.96 -13.66 -18.73
CA VAL A 201 15.14 -12.98 -18.16
C VAL A 201 15.97 -14.02 -17.40
N ARG A 202 16.82 -14.77 -18.12
CA ARG A 202 17.86 -15.59 -17.49
C ARG A 202 18.95 -14.69 -16.91
N PRO A 203 19.51 -15.05 -15.73
CA PRO A 203 20.55 -14.30 -15.05
C PRO A 203 21.86 -14.23 -15.87
#